data_f1df1d1a435cb6f25c02e8838aaf53c5
#
_entry.id   f1df1d1a435cb6f25c02e8838aaf53c5
#
_cell.length_a   1.000
_cell.length_b   1.000
_cell.length_c   1.000
_cell.angle_alpha   90.00
_cell.angle_beta   90.00
_cell.angle_gamma   90.00
#
_symmetry.space_group_name_H-M   'P 1'
#
loop_
_entity.id
_entity.type
_entity.pdbx_description
1 polymer ?
#
loop_
_entity_poly.entity_id
_entity_poly.type
_entity_poly.pdbx_seq_one_letter_code
_entity_poly.pdbx_strand_id
1 'polypeptide(L)'
;MKTKVEIIALLLALLVTSCVQKSHKKTIVFTLDTSELKNSNKVGIKGNDKPLSWDYDTKMKEIKKDSLYEITITFETGYTFTEVKFIVNDSLEFKNEDNRRVDFSKTDTTFYITKFNKR
;
A
#
# COMPACT_ATOMS: atom_id res chain seq x y z
N MET A 1 37.69 3.16 -36.14
CA MET A 1 37.65 3.34 -34.67
C MET A 1 36.38 4.03 -34.18
N LYS A 2 35.87 5.06 -34.86
CA LYS A 2 34.62 5.72 -34.45
C LYS A 2 33.40 4.79 -34.46
N THR A 3 33.25 3.89 -35.40
CA THR A 3 32.14 2.93 -35.52
C THR A 3 32.04 1.93 -34.38
N LYS A 4 33.15 1.51 -33.78
CA LYS A 4 33.16 0.58 -32.63
C LYS A 4 32.71 1.23 -31.34
N VAL A 5 33.02 2.50 -31.12
CA VAL A 5 32.62 3.29 -29.94
C VAL A 5 31.13 3.60 -30.01
N GLU A 6 30.59 3.92 -31.18
CA GLU A 6 29.17 4.18 -31.39
C GLU A 6 28.32 2.93 -31.15
N ILE A 7 28.74 1.76 -31.56
CA ILE A 7 28.07 0.48 -31.33
C ILE A 7 28.03 0.13 -29.84
N ILE A 8 29.12 0.34 -29.11
CA ILE A 8 29.22 0.10 -27.66
C ILE A 8 28.29 1.05 -26.90
N ALA A 9 28.26 2.34 -27.28
CA ALA A 9 27.36 3.32 -26.66
C ALA A 9 25.88 2.97 -26.89
N LEU A 10 25.52 2.50 -28.08
CA LEU A 10 24.15 2.07 -28.40
C LEU A 10 23.75 0.82 -27.61
N LEU A 11 24.64 -0.15 -27.45
CA LEU A 11 24.42 -1.34 -26.64
C LEU A 11 24.22 -1.02 -25.16
N LEU A 12 24.98 -0.06 -24.61
CA LEU A 12 24.81 0.44 -23.24
C LEU A 12 23.48 1.14 -23.03
N ALA A 13 23.04 1.95 -23.98
CA ALA A 13 21.74 2.61 -23.93
C ALA A 13 20.57 1.61 -23.93
N LEU A 14 20.67 0.52 -24.70
CA LEU A 14 19.69 -0.57 -24.72
C LEU A 14 19.62 -1.33 -23.39
N LEU A 15 20.76 -1.56 -22.73
CA LEU A 15 20.81 -2.19 -21.40
C LEU A 15 20.15 -1.34 -20.32
N VAL A 16 20.29 -0.02 -20.36
CA VAL A 16 19.65 0.91 -19.41
C VAL A 16 18.12 0.92 -19.58
N THR A 17 17.63 0.89 -20.82
CA THR A 17 16.18 0.87 -21.09
C THR A 17 15.52 -0.46 -20.71
N SER A 18 16.24 -1.60 -20.75
CA SER A 18 15.70 -2.90 -20.38
C SER A 18 15.54 -3.11 -18.87
N CYS A 19 16.14 -2.24 -18.03
CA CYS A 19 16.08 -2.33 -16.57
C CYS A 19 14.92 -1.52 -15.95
N VAL A 20 14.14 -0.80 -16.74
CA VAL A 20 13.01 0.00 -16.24
C VAL A 20 11.78 -0.89 -16.08
N GLN A 21 11.38 -1.12 -14.82
CA GLN A 21 10.13 -1.82 -14.52
C GLN A 21 8.94 -0.94 -14.86
N LYS A 22 7.93 -1.54 -15.50
CA LYS A 22 6.65 -0.87 -15.72
C LYS A 22 5.92 -0.73 -14.39
N SER A 23 5.56 0.50 -14.02
CA SER A 23 4.68 0.75 -12.90
C SER A 23 3.26 0.95 -13.39
N HIS A 24 2.32 0.58 -12.55
CA HIS A 24 0.89 0.75 -12.78
C HIS A 24 0.26 1.46 -11.60
N LYS A 25 -0.82 2.19 -11.86
CA LYS A 25 -1.65 2.75 -10.80
C LYS A 25 -2.63 1.69 -10.33
N LYS A 26 -2.56 1.37 -9.04
CA LYS A 26 -3.46 0.42 -8.37
C LYS A 26 -4.11 1.10 -7.19
N THR A 27 -5.42 1.05 -7.13
CA THR A 27 -6.21 1.66 -6.05
C THR A 27 -6.73 0.58 -5.13
N ILE A 28 -6.60 0.80 -3.82
CA ILE A 28 -7.23 -0.04 -2.80
C ILE A 28 -8.19 0.82 -1.98
N VAL A 29 -9.42 0.33 -1.84
CA VAL A 29 -10.39 0.86 -0.88
C VAL A 29 -10.28 0.00 0.37
N PHE A 30 -9.67 0.55 1.42
CA PHE A 30 -9.54 -0.13 2.71
C PHE A 30 -10.74 0.21 3.59
N THR A 31 -11.39 -0.82 4.11
CA THR A 31 -12.48 -0.67 5.07
C THR A 31 -12.15 -1.44 6.33
N LEU A 32 -12.10 -0.74 7.46
CA LEU A 32 -11.76 -1.32 8.76
C LEU A 32 -12.97 -1.31 9.68
N ASP A 33 -13.32 -2.49 10.16
CA ASP A 33 -14.37 -2.68 11.17
C ASP A 33 -13.72 -2.65 12.56
N THR A 34 -14.11 -1.66 13.37
CA THR A 34 -13.65 -1.49 14.75
C THR A 34 -14.77 -1.72 15.76
N SER A 35 -15.88 -2.34 15.34
CA SER A 35 -17.09 -2.50 16.16
C SER A 35 -16.87 -3.31 17.45
N GLU A 36 -15.85 -4.15 17.48
CA GLU A 36 -15.50 -4.94 18.67
C GLU A 36 -14.72 -4.13 19.72
N LEU A 37 -14.29 -2.91 19.37
CA LEU A 37 -13.59 -2.02 20.29
C LEU A 37 -14.57 -1.04 20.93
N LYS A 38 -14.36 -0.73 22.20
CA LYS A 38 -15.29 0.13 22.95
C LYS A 38 -15.25 1.59 22.51
N ASN A 39 -14.10 2.11 22.14
CA ASN A 39 -13.92 3.50 21.74
C ASN A 39 -12.88 3.57 20.62
N SER A 40 -13.33 3.71 19.40
CA SER A 40 -12.43 3.93 18.25
C SER A 40 -12.68 5.33 17.70
N ASN A 41 -11.89 6.31 18.13
CA ASN A 41 -12.02 7.69 17.66
C ASN A 41 -10.82 8.17 16.84
N LYS A 42 -9.74 7.42 16.83
CA LYS A 42 -8.53 7.76 16.11
C LYS A 42 -8.06 6.52 15.34
N VAL A 43 -8.41 6.46 14.06
CA VAL A 43 -8.16 5.29 13.21
C VAL A 43 -7.32 5.70 12.01
N GLY A 44 -6.27 4.93 11.76
CA GLY A 44 -5.34 5.18 10.67
C GLY A 44 -4.77 3.91 10.07
N ILE A 45 -3.94 4.10 9.06
CA ILE A 45 -3.25 3.03 8.34
C ILE A 45 -1.78 3.42 8.14
N LYS A 46 -0.90 2.45 8.28
CA LYS A 46 0.51 2.53 7.92
C LYS A 46 0.81 1.50 6.86
N GLY A 47 1.83 1.74 6.06
CA GLY A 47 2.17 0.78 5.01
C GLY A 47 3.53 1.02 4.38
N ASN A 48 3.95 0.02 3.62
CA ASN A 48 5.28 -0.04 3.03
C ASN A 48 5.43 0.85 1.80
N ASP A 49 4.36 1.07 1.04
CA ASP A 49 4.42 1.76 -0.24
C ASP A 49 3.75 3.14 -0.18
N LYS A 50 4.36 4.12 -0.85
CA LYS A 50 3.81 5.48 -0.92
C LYS A 50 2.41 5.48 -1.55
N PRO A 51 1.47 6.30 -1.08
CA PRO A 51 1.65 7.41 -0.12
C PRO A 51 1.61 7.00 1.36
N LEU A 52 1.50 5.71 1.67
CA LEU A 52 1.59 5.23 3.05
C LEU A 52 3.04 5.23 3.54
N SER A 53 3.23 5.19 4.86
CA SER A 53 4.53 5.14 5.51
C SER A 53 4.43 4.41 6.83
N TRP A 54 5.52 3.80 7.28
CA TRP A 54 5.64 3.27 8.64
C TRP A 54 5.96 4.35 9.67
N ASP A 55 6.38 5.53 9.22
CA ASP A 55 6.81 6.62 10.09
C ASP A 55 5.65 7.52 10.54
N TYR A 56 4.52 7.50 9.84
CA TYR A 56 3.33 8.29 10.20
C TYR A 56 2.04 7.56 9.86
N ASP A 57 0.98 7.95 10.57
CA ASP A 57 -0.36 7.45 10.34
C ASP A 57 -1.03 8.23 9.22
N THR A 58 -1.73 7.54 8.32
CA THR A 58 -2.68 8.17 7.41
C THR A 58 -4.07 7.96 7.97
N LYS A 59 -4.76 9.06 8.27
CA LYS A 59 -6.06 9.03 8.93
C LYS A 59 -7.13 8.45 8.01
N MET A 60 -7.91 7.50 8.53
CA MET A 60 -9.07 6.93 7.86
C MET A 60 -10.32 7.74 8.18
N LYS A 61 -11.25 7.77 7.22
CA LYS A 61 -12.52 8.48 7.36
C LYS A 61 -13.56 7.60 8.06
N GLU A 62 -14.22 8.15 9.08
CA GLU A 62 -15.34 7.48 9.74
C GLU A 62 -16.54 7.42 8.79
N ILE A 63 -17.02 6.20 8.53
CA ILE A 63 -18.22 5.93 7.73
C ILE A 63 -19.42 5.68 8.63
N LYS A 64 -19.22 4.93 9.70
CA LYS A 64 -20.20 4.65 10.72
C LYS A 64 -19.58 4.90 12.09
N LYS A 65 -20.23 5.67 12.93
CA LYS A 65 -19.71 6.12 14.21
C LYS A 65 -19.12 4.97 15.03
N ASP A 66 -17.86 5.14 15.43
CA ASP A 66 -17.09 4.23 16.28
C ASP A 66 -17.01 2.78 15.79
N SER A 67 -17.35 2.49 14.53
CA SER A 67 -17.40 1.11 14.07
C SER A 67 -16.88 0.85 12.68
N LEU A 68 -16.92 1.80 11.75
CA LEU A 68 -16.50 1.58 10.38
C LEU A 68 -15.73 2.76 9.82
N TYR A 69 -14.54 2.49 9.28
CA TYR A 69 -13.64 3.49 8.73
C TYR A 69 -13.18 3.08 7.34
N GLU A 70 -12.95 4.05 6.48
CA GLU A 70 -12.57 3.81 5.10
C GLU A 70 -11.51 4.79 4.63
N ILE A 71 -10.62 4.33 3.77
CA ILE A 71 -9.69 5.17 3.02
C ILE A 71 -9.43 4.56 1.66
N THR A 72 -9.35 5.40 0.64
CA THR A 72 -8.98 5.01 -0.71
C THR A 72 -7.55 5.48 -0.99
N ILE A 73 -6.67 4.53 -1.30
CA ILE A 73 -5.26 4.81 -1.57
C ILE A 73 -4.93 4.35 -2.98
N THR A 74 -4.31 5.23 -3.76
CA THR A 74 -3.79 4.89 -5.09
C THR A 74 -2.27 4.76 -5.00
N PHE A 75 -1.78 3.59 -5.36
CA PHE A 75 -0.35 3.25 -5.41
C PHE A 75 0.13 3.30 -6.85
N GLU A 76 1.34 3.79 -7.06
CA GLU A 76 2.05 3.63 -8.32
C GLU A 76 3.15 2.60 -8.10
N THR A 77 2.98 1.40 -8.64
CA THR A 77 3.80 0.25 -8.29
C THR A 77 3.95 -0.73 -9.44
N GLY A 78 5.10 -1.42 -9.45
CA GLY A 78 5.35 -2.58 -10.31
C GLY A 78 5.08 -3.92 -9.60
N TYR A 79 4.72 -3.88 -8.31
CA TYR A 79 4.47 -5.07 -7.51
C TYR A 79 3.02 -5.54 -7.63
N THR A 80 2.79 -6.79 -7.22
CA THR A 80 1.47 -7.42 -7.24
C THR A 80 0.75 -7.32 -5.88
N PHE A 81 1.42 -6.80 -4.87
CA PHE A 81 0.88 -6.69 -3.51
C PHE A 81 1.49 -5.50 -2.77
N THR A 82 0.87 -5.13 -1.68
CA THR A 82 1.42 -4.18 -0.70
C THR A 82 1.25 -4.72 0.72
N GLU A 83 1.97 -4.16 1.67
CA GLU A 83 1.88 -4.55 3.08
C GLU A 83 1.46 -3.36 3.92
N VAL A 84 0.50 -3.59 4.82
CA VAL A 84 -0.07 -2.55 5.69
C VAL A 84 -0.31 -3.09 7.09
N LYS A 85 -0.51 -2.15 8.03
CA LYS A 85 -1.12 -2.39 9.34
C LYS A 85 -2.05 -1.23 9.68
N PHE A 86 -3.12 -1.55 10.38
CA PHE A 86 -4.02 -0.53 10.90
C PHE A 86 -3.58 -0.10 12.30
N ILE A 87 -3.94 1.12 12.67
CA ILE A 87 -3.67 1.68 13.99
C ILE A 87 -4.95 2.29 14.53
N VAL A 88 -5.31 1.96 15.76
CA VAL A 88 -6.49 2.47 16.44
C VAL A 88 -6.08 3.00 17.81
N ASN A 89 -6.41 4.27 18.07
CA ASN A 89 -6.09 4.94 19.35
C ASN A 89 -4.62 4.78 19.74
N ASP A 90 -3.71 5.01 18.79
CA ASP A 90 -2.24 4.89 18.92
C ASP A 90 -1.73 3.46 19.14
N SER A 91 -2.58 2.45 19.01
CA SER A 91 -2.19 1.04 19.12
C SER A 91 -2.12 0.40 17.74
N LEU A 92 -0.91 0.00 17.35
CA LEU A 92 -0.68 -0.73 16.11
C LEU A 92 -1.17 -2.18 16.25
N GLU A 93 -1.91 -2.66 15.26
CA GLU A 93 -2.38 -4.05 15.26
C GLU A 93 -1.23 -5.06 15.11
N PHE A 94 -1.47 -6.30 15.50
CA PHE A 94 -0.52 -7.41 15.37
C PHE A 94 0.87 -7.06 15.88
N LYS A 95 0.92 -6.59 17.12
CA LYS A 95 2.18 -6.18 17.75
C LYS A 95 3.20 -7.31 17.73
N ASN A 96 4.38 -7.06 17.15
CA ASN A 96 5.45 -8.03 16.96
C ASN A 96 5.09 -9.22 16.03
N GLU A 97 4.06 -9.07 15.21
CA GLU A 97 3.65 -10.07 14.22
C GLU A 97 3.76 -9.50 12.80
N ASP A 98 3.55 -10.35 11.81
CA ASP A 98 3.65 -9.98 10.40
C ASP A 98 2.62 -8.92 9.99
N ASN A 99 2.98 -8.14 8.99
CA ASN A 99 2.09 -7.18 8.35
C ASN A 99 0.96 -7.90 7.60
N ARG A 100 -0.11 -7.16 7.31
CA ARG A 100 -1.12 -7.64 6.36
C ARG A 100 -0.55 -7.55 4.96
N ARG A 101 -0.65 -8.61 4.21
CA ARG A 101 -0.38 -8.62 2.79
C ARG A 101 -1.69 -8.41 2.04
N VAL A 102 -1.74 -7.41 1.17
CA VAL A 102 -2.91 -7.12 0.34
C VAL A 102 -2.51 -7.26 -1.12
N ASP A 103 -3.05 -8.26 -1.78
CA ASP A 103 -2.80 -8.49 -3.20
C ASP A 103 -3.67 -7.54 -4.03
N PHE A 104 -3.08 -6.90 -5.03
CA PHE A 104 -3.84 -6.09 -5.97
C PHE A 104 -4.68 -7.00 -6.87
N SER A 105 -5.93 -6.62 -7.11
CA SER A 105 -6.78 -7.32 -8.07
C SER A 105 -6.23 -7.14 -9.49
N LYS A 106 -6.72 -7.95 -10.42
CA LYS A 106 -6.38 -7.81 -11.85
C LYS A 106 -6.93 -6.51 -12.44
N THR A 107 -7.99 -5.99 -11.84
CA THR A 107 -8.57 -4.68 -12.20
C THR A 107 -7.83 -3.56 -11.49
N ASP A 108 -8.17 -2.31 -11.81
CA ASP A 108 -7.51 -1.13 -11.24
C ASP A 108 -7.83 -0.94 -9.75
N THR A 109 -8.95 -1.47 -9.27
CA THR A 109 -9.42 -1.26 -7.90
C THR A 109 -9.57 -2.56 -7.13
N THR A 110 -9.05 -2.59 -5.92
CA THR A 110 -9.18 -3.68 -4.95
C THR A 110 -9.97 -3.18 -3.75
N PHE A 111 -10.94 -3.97 -3.30
CA PHE A 111 -11.69 -3.72 -2.06
C PHE A 111 -11.15 -4.64 -0.98
N TYR A 112 -10.66 -4.06 0.11
CA TYR A 112 -10.10 -4.78 1.24
C TYR A 112 -10.84 -4.43 2.51
N ILE A 113 -11.65 -5.38 2.99
CA ILE A 113 -12.51 -5.20 4.17
C ILE A 113 -12.03 -6.17 5.25
N THR A 114 -11.77 -5.64 6.44
CA THR A 114 -11.24 -6.45 7.54
C THR A 114 -11.60 -5.86 8.90
N LYS A 115 -11.32 -6.64 9.95
CA LYS A 115 -11.46 -6.22 11.34
C LYS A 115 -10.11 -5.95 11.97
N PHE A 116 -10.05 -4.99 12.88
CA PHE A 116 -8.84 -4.65 13.64
C PHE A 116 -8.35 -5.85 14.45
N ASN A 117 -7.03 -6.14 14.38
CA ASN A 117 -6.38 -7.26 15.06
C ASN A 117 -6.88 -8.66 14.65
N LYS A 118 -7.56 -8.79 13.53
CA LYS A 118 -8.02 -10.08 13.02
C LYS A 118 -7.59 -10.28 11.57
N ARG A 119 -7.14 -11.49 11.27
CA ARG A 119 -6.74 -11.89 9.91
C ARG A 119 -7.87 -12.59 9.18
#